data_91eee349988b67a2149957032c491c07
#
_entry.id   91eee349988b67a2149957032c491c07
#
_cell.length_a   1.000
_cell.length_b   1.000
_cell.length_c   1.000
_cell.angle_alpha   90.00
_cell.angle_beta   90.00
_cell.angle_gamma   90.00
#
_symmetry.space_group_name_H-M   'P 1'
#
loop_
_entity.id
_entity.type
_entity.pdbx_description
1 polymer ?
#
loop_
_entity_poly.entity_id
_entity_poly.type
_entity_poly.pdbx_seq_one_letter_code
_entity_poly.pdbx_strand_id
1 'polypeptide(L)'
;MIKSTIKLPRFLARIYSCDNMVKESMKAGEIPATRVIYRRTLNMAIPATTETLLVGVMGIVDTIMVGTISAAAIAAVGITNQPRFIVLSIIVALNVGVTAIVARRKGEKDLVSARSSLKQAIIMSFIISLFISALAYTFAYPLLSFAGASADIIEDSVMFFRTTMISIPLASLGMTIIAAQRGAGNTRISMWTNITANAVKVVFNFLLIGGHLGFPRLGIRGAAIATIIGFSVALIMSVYSVAGRSSELNIMTAAGWKFDKKTLRGFANVGSGALVEQLFMRFGFFMFVRVVAGLGTMALVIHQICMNIVMLSFGFAEGLGIASGSLVGQNLGAKRPDMAMIYGKVCQRIGLTLSTIMSFVFIFGRRGLIRLFTSEEEIIAAGSYLILILAVITFAQISQFCISGALRGAGDSKYVALVALVTIGLLRPGLAWVFAYPMGLGLIGIWFAFLVDQAIRLILNYARFATGKWMHVRL
;
A
#
# COMPACT_ATOMS: atom_id res chain seq x y z
N MET A 1 15.14 26.35 -18.88
CA MET A 1 14.93 27.73 -18.38
C MET A 1 13.45 27.96 -18.24
N ILE A 2 12.85 27.75 -17.07
CA ILE A 2 11.56 28.34 -16.71
C ILE A 2 11.71 28.78 -15.26
N LYS A 3 12.15 30.03 -15.07
CA LYS A 3 12.07 30.77 -13.82
C LYS A 3 10.66 31.36 -13.73
N SER A 4 9.67 30.58 -13.34
CA SER A 4 8.42 31.14 -12.82
C SER A 4 8.51 31.17 -11.31
N THR A 5 8.95 32.27 -10.75
CA THR A 5 8.80 32.63 -9.36
C THR A 5 7.32 32.96 -9.12
N ILE A 6 6.50 31.96 -8.90
CA ILE A 6 5.20 32.19 -8.28
C ILE A 6 5.51 32.65 -6.85
N LYS A 7 5.42 33.95 -6.61
CA LYS A 7 5.50 34.52 -5.25
C LYS A 7 4.24 34.10 -4.51
N LEU A 8 4.35 33.04 -3.71
CA LEU A 8 3.27 32.66 -2.78
C LEU A 8 2.94 33.85 -1.87
N PRO A 9 1.65 34.12 -1.57
CA PRO A 9 1.25 35.11 -0.57
C PRO A 9 2.03 34.88 0.72
N ARG A 10 2.45 35.98 1.39
CA ARG A 10 3.28 35.93 2.62
C ARG A 10 2.73 34.97 3.67
N PHE A 11 1.42 34.87 3.80
CA PHE A 11 0.74 33.92 4.71
C PHE A 11 1.00 32.47 4.33
N LEU A 12 0.84 32.09 3.06
CA LEU A 12 1.12 30.73 2.57
C LEU A 12 2.62 30.42 2.65
N ALA A 13 3.50 31.37 2.32
CA ALA A 13 4.94 31.21 2.47
C ALA A 13 5.32 30.88 3.92
N ARG A 14 4.67 31.52 4.92
CA ARG A 14 4.90 31.25 6.33
C ARG A 14 4.39 29.88 6.77
N ILE A 15 3.24 29.44 6.25
CA ILE A 15 2.68 28.09 6.53
C ILE A 15 3.58 26.99 5.93
N TYR A 16 4.11 27.20 4.73
CA TYR A 16 4.94 26.18 4.04
C TYR A 16 6.42 26.24 4.42
N SER A 17 6.89 27.24 5.16
CA SER A 17 8.28 27.30 5.64
C SER A 17 8.60 26.11 6.56
N CYS A 18 9.77 25.50 6.33
CA CYS A 18 10.24 24.37 7.13
C CYS A 18 10.86 24.80 8.47
N ASP A 19 11.36 26.04 8.56
CA ASP A 19 12.04 26.56 9.75
C ASP A 19 11.15 26.60 10.99
N ASN A 20 9.84 26.85 10.79
CA ASN A 20 8.85 26.95 11.85
C ASN A 20 8.19 25.60 12.21
N MET A 21 8.60 24.49 11.58
CA MET A 21 7.98 23.19 11.81
C MET A 21 8.47 22.49 13.07
N VAL A 22 9.63 22.87 13.58
CA VAL A 22 10.28 22.26 14.73
C VAL A 22 10.67 23.34 15.73
N LYS A 23 10.52 23.07 17.02
CA LYS A 23 10.95 23.98 18.09
C LYS A 23 12.47 24.18 18.02
N GLU A 24 12.96 25.39 18.34
CA GLU A 24 14.39 25.71 18.36
C GLU A 24 15.21 24.71 19.19
N SER A 25 14.67 24.28 20.35
CA SER A 25 15.29 23.30 21.25
C SER A 25 15.48 21.91 20.63
N MET A 26 14.80 21.60 19.52
CA MET A 26 14.93 20.30 18.84
C MET A 26 15.83 20.35 17.62
N LYS A 27 16.29 21.53 17.20
CA LYS A 27 17.16 21.65 16.03
C LYS A 27 18.53 21.06 16.32
N ALA A 28 18.91 20.02 15.57
CA ALA A 28 20.19 19.33 15.70
C ALA A 28 21.23 19.83 14.67
N GLY A 29 20.94 20.90 13.92
CA GLY A 29 21.83 21.50 12.92
C GLY A 29 21.09 22.38 11.95
N GLU A 30 21.77 22.88 10.93
CA GLU A 30 21.15 23.72 9.89
C GLU A 30 20.03 22.97 9.16
N ILE A 31 18.91 23.68 8.93
CA ILE A 31 17.77 23.20 8.16
C ILE A 31 17.98 23.64 6.71
N PRO A 32 18.04 22.71 5.74
CA PRO A 32 18.14 23.05 4.32
C PRO A 32 16.97 23.93 3.86
N ALA A 33 17.19 24.74 2.83
CA ALA A 33 16.16 25.58 2.26
C ALA A 33 14.86 24.77 1.97
N THR A 34 13.72 25.34 2.33
CA THR A 34 12.38 24.72 2.17
C THR A 34 12.18 24.07 0.79
N ARG A 35 12.63 24.75 -0.28
CA ARG A 35 12.54 24.22 -1.66
C ARG A 35 13.28 22.89 -1.84
N VAL A 36 14.43 22.71 -1.18
CA VAL A 36 15.23 21.48 -1.27
C VAL A 36 14.49 20.33 -0.59
N ILE A 37 13.90 20.57 0.57
CA ILE A 37 13.13 19.58 1.33
C ILE A 37 11.91 19.12 0.54
N TYR A 38 11.10 20.06 0.03
CA TYR A 38 9.93 19.74 -0.78
C TYR A 38 10.31 18.99 -2.07
N ARG A 39 11.35 19.44 -2.77
CA ARG A 39 11.85 18.77 -3.98
C ARG A 39 12.28 17.33 -3.71
N ARG A 40 13.01 17.09 -2.61
CA ARG A 40 13.41 15.75 -2.21
C ARG A 40 12.21 14.88 -1.87
N THR A 41 11.24 15.41 -1.15
CA THR A 41 9.99 14.71 -0.83
C THR A 41 9.21 14.34 -2.08
N LEU A 42 9.00 15.28 -3.01
CA LEU A 42 8.28 15.04 -4.26
C LEU A 42 9.00 14.04 -5.17
N ASN A 43 10.33 14.09 -5.24
CA ASN A 43 11.12 13.13 -6.01
C ASN A 43 10.96 11.68 -5.53
N MET A 44 10.59 11.47 -4.27
CA MET A 44 10.28 10.14 -3.73
C MET A 44 8.77 9.84 -3.77
N ALA A 45 7.94 10.82 -3.48
CA ALA A 45 6.49 10.64 -3.41
C ALA A 45 5.85 10.43 -4.78
N ILE A 46 6.24 11.20 -5.81
CA ILE A 46 5.66 11.07 -7.15
C ILE A 46 5.85 9.66 -7.73
N PRO A 47 7.08 9.09 -7.79
CA PRO A 47 7.22 7.73 -8.30
C PRO A 47 6.46 6.68 -7.46
N ALA A 48 6.49 6.80 -6.12
CA ALA A 48 5.78 5.87 -5.26
C ALA A 48 4.25 5.95 -5.46
N THR A 49 3.70 7.14 -5.62
CA THR A 49 2.28 7.36 -5.88
C THR A 49 1.88 6.86 -7.28
N THR A 50 2.69 7.14 -8.29
CA THR A 50 2.45 6.65 -9.65
C THR A 50 2.44 5.12 -9.67
N GLU A 51 3.35 4.48 -8.96
CA GLU A 51 3.41 3.03 -8.81
C GLU A 51 2.12 2.47 -8.20
N THR A 52 1.69 2.98 -7.05
CA THR A 52 0.51 2.48 -6.34
C THR A 52 -0.77 2.66 -7.14
N LEU A 53 -0.91 3.79 -7.84
CA LEU A 53 -2.06 4.03 -8.73
C LEU A 53 -2.08 3.08 -9.92
N LEU A 54 -0.94 2.88 -10.58
CA LEU A 54 -0.85 1.99 -11.74
C LEU A 54 -1.10 0.53 -11.35
N VAL A 55 -0.60 0.08 -10.20
CA VAL A 55 -0.91 -1.26 -9.68
C VAL A 55 -2.42 -1.43 -9.47
N GLY A 56 -3.10 -0.41 -8.95
CA GLY A 56 -4.57 -0.43 -8.81
C GLY A 56 -5.30 -0.53 -10.16
N VAL A 57 -4.90 0.29 -11.14
CA VAL A 57 -5.46 0.27 -12.50
C VAL A 57 -5.24 -1.09 -13.18
N MET A 58 -4.04 -1.67 -13.03
CA MET A 58 -3.72 -2.97 -13.61
C MET A 58 -4.56 -4.10 -13.01
N GLY A 59 -4.95 -4.01 -11.74
CA GLY A 59 -5.90 -4.95 -11.13
C GLY A 59 -7.28 -4.94 -11.80
N ILE A 60 -7.74 -3.75 -12.23
CA ILE A 60 -8.99 -3.61 -12.99
C ILE A 60 -8.82 -4.24 -14.39
N VAL A 61 -7.71 -3.94 -15.08
CA VAL A 61 -7.42 -4.52 -16.40
C VAL A 61 -7.38 -6.05 -16.35
N ASP A 62 -6.72 -6.63 -15.34
CA ASP A 62 -6.71 -8.08 -15.14
C ASP A 62 -8.12 -8.66 -15.01
N THR A 63 -8.98 -8.02 -14.22
CA THR A 63 -10.37 -8.48 -14.03
C THR A 63 -11.16 -8.41 -15.33
N ILE A 64 -10.99 -7.34 -16.12
CA ILE A 64 -11.65 -7.20 -17.44
C ILE A 64 -11.17 -8.32 -18.38
N MET A 65 -9.86 -8.59 -18.43
CA MET A 65 -9.29 -9.61 -19.30
C MET A 65 -9.76 -11.04 -18.94
N VAL A 66 -9.86 -11.35 -17.64
CA VAL A 66 -10.45 -12.62 -17.19
C VAL A 66 -11.95 -12.67 -17.54
N GLY A 67 -12.62 -11.55 -17.47
CA GLY A 67 -14.04 -11.41 -17.84
C GLY A 67 -14.36 -11.77 -19.29
N THR A 68 -13.39 -11.66 -20.20
CA THR A 68 -13.59 -12.09 -21.60
C THR A 68 -13.74 -13.60 -21.78
N ILE A 69 -13.42 -14.40 -20.74
CA ILE A 69 -13.56 -15.88 -20.78
C ILE A 69 -15.01 -16.27 -20.46
N SER A 70 -15.46 -15.94 -19.25
CA SER A 70 -16.84 -16.18 -18.77
C SER A 70 -17.06 -15.50 -17.41
N ALA A 71 -18.34 -15.37 -17.01
CA ALA A 71 -18.68 -14.91 -15.65
C ALA A 71 -18.17 -15.88 -14.56
N ALA A 72 -18.22 -17.19 -14.83
CA ALA A 72 -17.66 -18.22 -13.93
C ALA A 72 -16.13 -18.05 -13.73
N ALA A 73 -15.41 -17.65 -14.78
CA ALA A 73 -13.97 -17.36 -14.68
C ALA A 73 -13.68 -16.16 -13.76
N ILE A 74 -14.49 -15.09 -13.81
CA ILE A 74 -14.38 -13.96 -12.88
C ILE A 74 -14.60 -14.45 -11.44
N ALA A 75 -15.65 -15.25 -11.21
CA ALA A 75 -15.96 -15.79 -9.90
C ALA A 75 -14.84 -16.70 -9.38
N ALA A 76 -14.33 -17.62 -10.24
CA ALA A 76 -13.24 -18.53 -9.92
C ALA A 76 -11.96 -17.80 -9.53
N VAL A 77 -11.55 -16.77 -10.27
CA VAL A 77 -10.38 -15.93 -9.92
C VAL A 77 -10.67 -15.07 -8.70
N GLY A 78 -11.87 -14.50 -8.63
CA GLY A 78 -12.28 -13.61 -7.55
C GLY A 78 -12.21 -14.25 -6.17
N ILE A 79 -12.69 -15.51 -6.03
CA ILE A 79 -12.68 -16.23 -4.75
C ILE A 79 -11.27 -16.51 -4.25
N THR A 80 -10.27 -16.61 -5.13
CA THR A 80 -8.88 -16.84 -4.77
C THR A 80 -8.20 -15.60 -4.17
N ASN A 81 -8.76 -14.41 -4.36
CA ASN A 81 -8.13 -13.17 -3.94
C ASN A 81 -7.94 -13.07 -2.42
N GLN A 82 -8.96 -13.44 -1.63
CA GLN A 82 -8.87 -13.34 -0.17
C GLN A 82 -7.77 -14.24 0.42
N PRO A 83 -7.71 -15.56 0.13
CA PRO A 83 -6.62 -16.41 0.57
C PRO A 83 -5.25 -15.92 0.09
N ARG A 84 -5.14 -15.46 -1.16
CA ARG A 84 -3.90 -14.91 -1.72
C ARG A 84 -3.44 -13.66 -0.98
N PHE A 85 -4.35 -12.76 -0.63
CA PHE A 85 -4.01 -11.57 0.14
C PHE A 85 -3.52 -11.88 1.55
N ILE A 86 -4.04 -12.93 2.20
CA ILE A 86 -3.54 -13.38 3.51
C ILE A 86 -2.08 -13.85 3.39
N VAL A 87 -1.78 -14.65 2.37
CA VAL A 87 -0.40 -15.09 2.08
C VAL A 87 0.53 -13.90 1.84
N LEU A 88 0.11 -12.95 1.01
CA LEU A 88 0.89 -11.75 0.70
C LEU A 88 1.05 -10.80 1.91
N SER A 89 0.11 -10.78 2.86
CA SER A 89 0.19 -9.93 4.06
C SER A 89 1.45 -10.18 4.87
N ILE A 90 1.89 -11.44 4.96
CA ILE A 90 3.09 -11.84 5.71
C ILE A 90 4.33 -11.28 5.03
N ILE A 91 4.38 -11.32 3.70
CA ILE A 91 5.49 -10.78 2.91
C ILE A 91 5.51 -9.25 2.97
N VAL A 92 4.35 -8.61 2.87
CA VAL A 92 4.22 -7.15 3.01
C VAL A 92 4.67 -6.70 4.40
N ALA A 93 4.32 -7.43 5.44
CA ALA A 93 4.73 -7.14 6.82
C ALA A 93 6.27 -7.22 6.99
N LEU A 94 6.91 -8.24 6.44
CA LEU A 94 8.37 -8.34 6.40
C LEU A 94 8.97 -7.13 5.68
N ASN A 95 8.42 -6.75 4.54
CA ASN A 95 8.91 -5.66 3.70
C ASN A 95 8.79 -4.27 4.35
N VAL A 96 7.81 -4.05 5.24
CA VAL A 96 7.77 -2.85 6.08
C VAL A 96 8.99 -2.78 7.00
N GLY A 97 9.37 -3.92 7.60
CA GLY A 97 10.60 -4.03 8.41
C GLY A 97 11.86 -3.77 7.60
N VAL A 98 11.94 -4.35 6.40
CA VAL A 98 13.08 -4.17 5.48
C VAL A 98 13.24 -2.69 5.10
N THR A 99 12.15 -2.04 4.72
CA THR A 99 12.16 -0.60 4.36
C THR A 99 12.66 0.26 5.52
N ALA A 100 12.16 0.03 6.74
CA ALA A 100 12.53 0.82 7.92
C ALA A 100 14.02 0.63 8.29
N ILE A 101 14.50 -0.63 8.30
CA ILE A 101 15.89 -0.93 8.70
C ILE A 101 16.87 -0.42 7.64
N VAL A 102 16.62 -0.66 6.36
CA VAL A 102 17.50 -0.17 5.28
C VAL A 102 17.51 1.36 5.24
N ALA A 103 16.37 2.02 5.45
CA ALA A 103 16.30 3.48 5.52
C ALA A 103 17.18 4.01 6.67
N ARG A 104 17.11 3.37 7.84
CA ARG A 104 17.89 3.76 9.00
C ARG A 104 19.38 3.58 8.79
N ARG A 105 19.83 2.39 8.28
CA ARG A 105 21.24 2.10 7.96
C ARG A 105 21.81 3.05 6.91
N LYS A 106 21.01 3.37 5.87
CA LYS A 106 21.40 4.39 4.90
C LYS A 106 21.59 5.75 5.53
N GLY A 107 20.71 6.15 6.44
CA GLY A 107 20.85 7.40 7.19
C GLY A 107 22.10 7.45 8.05
N GLU A 108 22.48 6.34 8.68
CA GLU A 108 23.72 6.15 9.43
C GLU A 108 24.97 6.17 8.52
N LYS A 109 24.81 6.24 7.19
CA LYS A 109 25.85 6.07 6.16
C LYS A 109 26.56 4.69 6.22
N ASP A 110 25.96 3.73 6.90
CA ASP A 110 26.44 2.35 7.01
C ASP A 110 25.87 1.49 5.88
N LEU A 111 26.46 1.64 4.69
CA LEU A 111 26.06 0.87 3.51
C LEU A 111 26.39 -0.63 3.65
N VAL A 112 27.38 -0.98 4.46
CA VAL A 112 27.75 -2.40 4.71
C VAL A 112 26.62 -3.11 5.44
N SER A 113 26.15 -2.53 6.54
CA SER A 113 25.01 -3.08 7.28
C SER A 113 23.70 -2.99 6.48
N ALA A 114 23.51 -1.97 5.65
CA ALA A 114 22.35 -1.89 4.76
C ALA A 114 22.31 -3.05 3.74
N ARG A 115 23.46 -3.35 3.10
CA ARG A 115 23.62 -4.50 2.18
C ARG A 115 23.42 -5.83 2.89
N SER A 116 24.01 -6.00 4.08
CA SER A 116 23.82 -7.19 4.91
C SER A 116 22.36 -7.39 5.29
N SER A 117 21.65 -6.31 5.68
CA SER A 117 20.23 -6.38 5.99
C SER A 117 19.40 -6.81 4.80
N LEU A 118 19.68 -6.30 3.58
CA LEU A 118 19.01 -6.73 2.36
C LEU A 118 19.22 -8.23 2.08
N LYS A 119 20.47 -8.71 2.19
CA LYS A 119 20.80 -10.14 1.96
C LYS A 119 20.06 -11.06 2.92
N GLN A 120 20.04 -10.72 4.20
CA GLN A 120 19.30 -11.46 5.23
C GLN A 120 17.80 -11.43 4.96
N ALA A 121 17.26 -10.27 4.54
CA ALA A 121 15.85 -10.14 4.15
C ALA A 121 15.49 -11.01 2.95
N ILE A 122 16.36 -11.11 1.94
CA ILE A 122 16.20 -11.98 0.77
C ILE A 122 16.08 -13.44 1.21
N ILE A 123 17.00 -13.91 2.07
CA ILE A 123 16.96 -15.30 2.57
C ILE A 123 15.67 -15.55 3.37
N MET A 124 15.34 -14.67 4.32
CA MET A 124 14.11 -14.78 5.11
C MET A 124 12.86 -14.79 4.23
N SER A 125 12.80 -13.86 3.28
CA SER A 125 11.68 -13.73 2.35
C SER A 125 11.50 -14.99 1.52
N PHE A 126 12.60 -15.59 1.04
CA PHE A 126 12.57 -16.84 0.29
C PHE A 126 12.06 -18.00 1.14
N ILE A 127 12.64 -18.20 2.33
CA ILE A 127 12.23 -19.30 3.23
C ILE A 127 10.76 -19.17 3.62
N ILE A 128 10.35 -17.97 4.07
CA ILE A 128 8.98 -17.71 4.51
C ILE A 128 8.00 -17.90 3.34
N SER A 129 8.31 -17.34 2.18
CA SER A 129 7.42 -17.43 1.00
C SER A 129 7.33 -18.86 0.47
N LEU A 130 8.42 -19.61 0.45
CA LEU A 130 8.43 -21.01 0.03
C LEU A 130 7.57 -21.86 0.97
N PHE A 131 7.74 -21.69 2.29
CA PHE A 131 6.96 -22.45 3.28
C PHE A 131 5.46 -22.14 3.18
N ILE A 132 5.10 -20.85 3.15
CA ILE A 132 3.68 -20.44 3.11
C ILE A 132 3.06 -20.81 1.76
N SER A 133 3.81 -20.66 0.67
CA SER A 133 3.36 -21.04 -0.66
C SER A 133 3.12 -22.54 -0.77
N ALA A 134 4.01 -23.37 -0.23
CA ALA A 134 3.84 -24.82 -0.17
C ALA A 134 2.62 -25.23 0.66
N LEU A 135 2.45 -24.59 1.83
CA LEU A 135 1.28 -24.81 2.68
C LEU A 135 -0.02 -24.43 1.96
N ALA A 136 -0.07 -23.22 1.38
CA ALA A 136 -1.24 -22.73 0.65
C ALA A 136 -1.55 -23.60 -0.60
N TYR A 137 -0.53 -24.07 -1.30
CA TYR A 137 -0.67 -24.97 -2.45
C TYR A 137 -1.30 -26.32 -2.04
N THR A 138 -0.80 -26.92 -0.95
CA THR A 138 -1.28 -28.22 -0.44
C THR A 138 -2.73 -28.10 0.06
N PHE A 139 -3.05 -27.04 0.80
CA PHE A 139 -4.37 -26.81 1.36
C PHE A 139 -5.29 -25.96 0.47
N ALA A 140 -4.99 -25.86 -0.84
CA ALA A 140 -5.76 -25.01 -1.78
C ALA A 140 -7.24 -25.39 -1.82
N TYR A 141 -7.58 -26.67 -1.91
CA TYR A 141 -8.97 -27.14 -1.98
C TYR A 141 -9.75 -26.79 -0.70
N PRO A 142 -9.33 -27.21 0.52
CA PRO A 142 -10.06 -26.87 1.73
C PRO A 142 -10.14 -25.36 1.99
N LEU A 143 -9.10 -24.59 1.64
CA LEU A 143 -9.12 -23.13 1.78
C LEU A 143 -10.17 -22.47 0.88
N LEU A 144 -10.29 -22.89 -0.37
CA LEU A 144 -11.24 -22.31 -1.31
C LEU A 144 -12.66 -22.81 -1.07
N SER A 145 -12.84 -24.05 -0.66
CA SER A 145 -14.12 -24.57 -0.19
C SER A 145 -14.61 -23.81 1.03
N PHE A 146 -13.75 -23.55 2.01
CA PHE A 146 -14.08 -22.72 3.18
C PHE A 146 -14.37 -21.26 2.78
N ALA A 147 -13.70 -20.74 1.74
CA ALA A 147 -13.98 -19.39 1.20
C ALA A 147 -15.33 -19.31 0.47
N GLY A 148 -16.03 -20.43 0.25
CA GLY A 148 -17.35 -20.48 -0.37
C GLY A 148 -17.34 -20.70 -1.86
N ALA A 149 -16.28 -21.34 -2.43
CA ALA A 149 -16.28 -21.73 -3.83
C ALA A 149 -17.36 -22.80 -4.09
N SER A 150 -18.26 -22.51 -5.01
CA SER A 150 -19.30 -23.45 -5.44
C SER A 150 -18.72 -24.59 -6.30
N ALA A 151 -19.45 -25.70 -6.40
CA ALA A 151 -18.98 -26.93 -7.07
C ALA A 151 -18.62 -26.70 -8.55
N ASP A 152 -19.26 -25.76 -9.22
CA ASP A 152 -19.05 -25.41 -10.62
C ASP A 152 -17.75 -24.63 -10.90
N ILE A 153 -17.21 -23.93 -9.89
CA ILE A 153 -16.00 -23.11 -10.06
C ILE A 153 -14.79 -23.59 -9.24
N ILE A 154 -14.97 -24.56 -8.32
CA ILE A 154 -13.93 -24.98 -7.37
C ILE A 154 -12.67 -25.49 -8.08
N GLU A 155 -12.82 -26.29 -9.14
CA GLU A 155 -11.68 -26.87 -9.85
C GLU A 155 -10.82 -25.81 -10.53
N ASP A 156 -11.45 -24.87 -11.24
CA ASP A 156 -10.77 -23.73 -11.87
C ASP A 156 -10.13 -22.82 -10.84
N SER A 157 -10.82 -22.59 -9.73
CA SER A 157 -10.30 -21.79 -8.61
C SER A 157 -9.05 -22.43 -7.99
N VAL A 158 -9.09 -23.75 -7.73
CA VAL A 158 -7.94 -24.50 -7.16
C VAL A 158 -6.77 -24.50 -8.14
N MET A 159 -7.03 -24.77 -9.43
CA MET A 159 -6.01 -24.73 -10.46
C MET A 159 -5.35 -23.35 -10.56
N PHE A 160 -6.13 -22.27 -10.63
CA PHE A 160 -5.62 -20.89 -10.67
C PHE A 160 -4.83 -20.55 -9.40
N PHE A 161 -5.40 -20.89 -8.22
CA PHE A 161 -4.76 -20.61 -6.94
C PHE A 161 -3.42 -21.33 -6.80
N ARG A 162 -3.38 -22.65 -7.07
CA ARG A 162 -2.15 -23.44 -7.04
C ARG A 162 -1.09 -22.89 -7.98
N THR A 163 -1.46 -22.54 -9.21
CA THR A 163 -0.53 -21.97 -10.19
C THR A 163 0.01 -20.61 -9.72
N THR A 164 -0.84 -19.77 -9.14
CA THR A 164 -0.39 -18.47 -8.60
C THR A 164 0.45 -18.62 -7.34
N MET A 165 0.23 -19.66 -6.50
CA MET A 165 1.08 -19.92 -5.34
C MET A 165 2.54 -20.24 -5.73
N ILE A 166 2.78 -20.89 -6.86
CA ILE A 166 4.14 -21.10 -7.39
C ILE A 166 4.87 -19.78 -7.63
N SER A 167 4.15 -18.73 -7.99
CA SER A 167 4.74 -17.40 -8.22
C SER A 167 5.09 -16.61 -6.95
N ILE A 168 4.56 -17.00 -5.79
CA ILE A 168 4.75 -16.26 -4.54
C ILE A 168 6.22 -16.11 -4.11
N PRO A 169 7.09 -17.14 -4.20
CA PRO A 169 8.51 -16.96 -3.91
C PRO A 169 9.18 -15.94 -4.82
N LEU A 170 8.86 -15.93 -6.13
CA LEU A 170 9.39 -14.95 -7.08
C LEU A 170 8.92 -13.54 -6.75
N ALA A 171 7.61 -13.38 -6.49
CA ALA A 171 7.02 -12.11 -6.08
C ALA A 171 7.65 -11.60 -4.77
N SER A 172 7.81 -12.48 -3.78
CA SER A 172 8.37 -12.15 -2.48
C SER A 172 9.79 -11.59 -2.58
N LEU A 173 10.66 -12.26 -3.33
CA LEU A 173 12.04 -11.82 -3.55
C LEU A 173 12.08 -10.44 -4.24
N GLY A 174 11.30 -10.26 -5.31
CA GLY A 174 11.21 -8.98 -6.02
C GLY A 174 10.70 -7.87 -5.11
N MET A 175 9.61 -8.11 -4.36
CA MET A 175 9.04 -7.14 -3.42
C MET A 175 10.02 -6.77 -2.30
N THR A 176 10.82 -7.72 -1.81
CA THR A 176 11.81 -7.49 -0.74
C THR A 176 12.94 -6.59 -1.23
N ILE A 177 13.45 -6.81 -2.45
CA ILE A 177 14.46 -5.94 -3.05
C ILE A 177 13.89 -4.54 -3.30
N ILE A 178 12.67 -4.46 -3.82
CA ILE A 178 11.96 -3.18 -4.02
C ILE A 178 11.78 -2.44 -2.69
N ALA A 179 11.39 -3.13 -1.63
CA ALA A 179 11.23 -2.54 -0.29
C ALA A 179 12.55 -1.95 0.24
N ALA A 180 13.66 -2.63 0.02
CA ALA A 180 14.99 -2.11 0.35
C ALA A 180 15.36 -0.88 -0.49
N GLN A 181 15.09 -0.89 -1.80
CA GLN A 181 15.30 0.26 -2.69
C GLN A 181 14.47 1.48 -2.26
N ARG A 182 13.20 1.27 -1.87
CA ARG A 182 12.34 2.32 -1.29
C ARG A 182 12.95 2.88 0.01
N GLY A 183 13.42 2.00 0.90
CA GLY A 183 14.12 2.39 2.13
C GLY A 183 15.38 3.20 1.85
N ALA A 184 16.14 2.83 0.82
CA ALA A 184 17.29 3.58 0.35
C ALA A 184 16.91 4.90 -0.38
N GLY A 185 15.63 5.18 -0.58
CA GLY A 185 15.15 6.40 -1.24
C GLY A 185 15.04 6.31 -2.76
N ASN A 186 15.19 5.13 -3.33
CA ASN A 186 15.19 4.91 -4.77
C ASN A 186 13.82 4.40 -5.26
N THR A 187 12.77 5.22 -5.08
CA THR A 187 11.39 4.87 -5.45
C THR A 187 11.17 4.80 -6.97
N ARG A 188 12.05 5.41 -7.78
CA ARG A 188 11.96 5.33 -9.25
C ARG A 188 12.20 3.92 -9.77
N ILE A 189 13.16 3.19 -9.19
CA ILE A 189 13.41 1.78 -9.55
C ILE A 189 12.17 0.95 -9.26
N SER A 190 11.57 1.11 -8.08
CA SER A 190 10.32 0.44 -7.71
C SER A 190 9.22 0.69 -8.73
N MET A 191 9.00 1.95 -9.08
CA MET A 191 7.98 2.37 -10.05
C MET A 191 8.21 1.69 -11.42
N TRP A 192 9.40 1.81 -11.99
CA TRP A 192 9.68 1.25 -13.32
C TRP A 192 9.60 -0.28 -13.33
N THR A 193 10.09 -0.95 -12.28
CA THR A 193 9.99 -2.40 -12.13
C THR A 193 8.53 -2.85 -12.15
N ASN A 194 7.67 -2.22 -11.36
CA ASN A 194 6.25 -2.60 -11.29
C ASN A 194 5.48 -2.24 -12.57
N ILE A 195 5.78 -1.09 -13.20
CA ILE A 195 5.15 -0.71 -14.49
C ILE A 195 5.50 -1.74 -15.55
N THR A 196 6.78 -2.06 -15.72
CA THR A 196 7.24 -3.00 -16.76
C THR A 196 6.68 -4.40 -16.51
N ALA A 197 6.74 -4.89 -15.26
CA ALA A 197 6.21 -6.20 -14.91
C ALA A 197 4.71 -6.33 -15.18
N ASN A 198 3.93 -5.30 -14.84
CA ASN A 198 2.49 -5.30 -15.10
C ASN A 198 2.19 -5.15 -16.60
N ALA A 199 2.95 -4.32 -17.34
CA ALA A 199 2.78 -4.21 -18.78
C ALA A 199 3.04 -5.55 -19.47
N VAL A 200 4.13 -6.25 -19.12
CA VAL A 200 4.44 -7.59 -19.62
C VAL A 200 3.33 -8.58 -19.26
N LYS A 201 2.84 -8.55 -18.02
CA LYS A 201 1.72 -9.39 -17.58
C LYS A 201 0.46 -9.18 -18.43
N VAL A 202 0.11 -7.93 -18.74
CA VAL A 202 -1.06 -7.60 -19.59
C VAL A 202 -0.87 -8.13 -21.01
N VAL A 203 0.32 -8.00 -21.59
CA VAL A 203 0.63 -8.55 -22.91
C VAL A 203 0.46 -10.08 -22.90
N PHE A 204 1.03 -10.78 -21.90
CA PHE A 204 0.89 -12.23 -21.81
C PHE A 204 -0.52 -12.68 -21.43
N ASN A 205 -1.28 -11.91 -20.68
CA ASN A 205 -2.72 -12.13 -20.49
C ASN A 205 -3.43 -12.12 -21.84
N PHE A 206 -3.19 -11.10 -22.67
CA PHE A 206 -3.80 -11.02 -24.01
C PHE A 206 -3.44 -12.23 -24.89
N LEU A 207 -2.18 -12.63 -24.90
CA LEU A 207 -1.68 -13.76 -25.71
C LEU A 207 -2.23 -15.10 -25.23
N LEU A 208 -2.21 -15.38 -23.92
CA LEU A 208 -2.49 -16.69 -23.35
C LEU A 208 -3.96 -16.92 -22.98
N ILE A 209 -4.71 -15.86 -22.65
CA ILE A 209 -6.15 -16.00 -22.36
C ILE A 209 -6.91 -16.25 -23.67
N GLY A 210 -6.69 -15.39 -24.68
CA GLY A 210 -7.41 -15.44 -25.95
C GLY A 210 -6.81 -16.38 -26.99
N GLY A 211 -5.51 -16.77 -26.85
CA GLY A 211 -4.81 -17.55 -27.86
C GLY A 211 -4.42 -16.74 -29.11
N HIS A 212 -4.06 -15.45 -28.89
CA HIS A 212 -3.70 -14.56 -30.01
C HIS A 212 -2.26 -14.82 -30.53
N LEU A 213 -2.00 -14.45 -31.77
CA LEU A 213 -0.67 -14.51 -32.43
C LEU A 213 -0.06 -15.92 -32.43
N GLY A 214 -0.87 -16.99 -32.51
CA GLY A 214 -0.39 -18.37 -32.54
C GLY A 214 -0.10 -19.01 -31.18
N PHE A 215 -0.35 -18.29 -30.08
CA PHE A 215 -0.27 -18.86 -28.74
C PHE A 215 -1.49 -19.76 -28.45
N PRO A 216 -1.33 -20.80 -27.60
CA PRO A 216 -2.45 -21.65 -27.20
C PRO A 216 -3.47 -20.87 -26.35
N ARG A 217 -4.75 -21.11 -26.58
CA ARG A 217 -5.83 -20.54 -25.78
C ARG A 217 -5.93 -21.28 -24.44
N LEU A 218 -5.35 -20.72 -23.39
CA LEU A 218 -5.25 -21.34 -22.06
C LEU A 218 -6.32 -20.83 -21.07
N GLY A 219 -7.09 -19.80 -21.42
CA GLY A 219 -8.13 -19.24 -20.56
C GLY A 219 -7.60 -18.83 -19.18
N ILE A 220 -8.22 -19.32 -18.10
CA ILE A 220 -7.85 -19.03 -16.70
C ILE A 220 -6.40 -19.47 -16.40
N ARG A 221 -5.95 -20.61 -16.94
CA ARG A 221 -4.55 -21.06 -16.81
C ARG A 221 -3.58 -20.05 -17.42
N GLY A 222 -3.95 -19.44 -18.56
CA GLY A 222 -3.18 -18.40 -19.22
C GLY A 222 -2.99 -17.17 -18.31
N ALA A 223 -4.03 -16.73 -17.61
CA ALA A 223 -3.96 -15.64 -16.65
C ALA A 223 -3.01 -15.94 -15.47
N ALA A 224 -3.02 -17.18 -14.98
CA ALA A 224 -2.11 -17.61 -13.92
C ALA A 224 -0.65 -17.63 -14.38
N ILE A 225 -0.38 -18.15 -15.58
CA ILE A 225 0.97 -18.17 -16.19
C ILE A 225 1.46 -16.74 -16.46
N ALA A 226 0.63 -15.86 -17.01
CA ALA A 226 0.97 -14.45 -17.22
C ALA A 226 1.35 -13.75 -15.90
N THR A 227 0.72 -14.13 -14.78
CA THR A 227 1.07 -13.64 -13.45
C THR A 227 2.47 -14.11 -13.02
N ILE A 228 2.83 -15.37 -13.27
CA ILE A 228 4.19 -15.91 -13.03
C ILE A 228 5.21 -15.13 -13.86
N ILE A 229 4.95 -14.91 -15.15
CA ILE A 229 5.84 -14.17 -16.05
C ILE A 229 6.03 -12.73 -15.54
N GLY A 230 4.95 -12.05 -15.16
CA GLY A 230 5.02 -10.69 -14.61
C GLY A 230 5.90 -10.63 -13.35
N PHE A 231 5.73 -11.54 -12.39
CA PHE A 231 6.58 -11.58 -11.20
C PHE A 231 8.02 -11.99 -11.49
N SER A 232 8.25 -12.83 -12.51
CA SER A 232 9.61 -13.17 -12.96
C SER A 232 10.32 -11.95 -13.51
N VAL A 233 9.65 -11.15 -14.34
CA VAL A 233 10.19 -9.89 -14.87
C VAL A 233 10.47 -8.90 -13.72
N ALA A 234 9.54 -8.76 -12.77
CA ALA A 234 9.75 -7.92 -11.58
C ALA A 234 11.00 -8.35 -10.79
N LEU A 235 11.17 -9.67 -10.58
CA LEU A 235 12.35 -10.20 -9.89
C LEU A 235 13.63 -9.92 -10.66
N ILE A 236 13.68 -10.20 -11.97
CA ILE A 236 14.87 -9.96 -12.80
C ILE A 236 15.28 -8.49 -12.74
N MET A 237 14.33 -7.56 -12.95
CA MET A 237 14.60 -6.13 -12.88
C MET A 237 15.06 -5.70 -11.47
N SER A 238 14.44 -6.24 -10.42
CA SER A 238 14.81 -5.96 -9.04
C SER A 238 16.23 -6.45 -8.73
N VAL A 239 16.58 -7.66 -9.14
CA VAL A 239 17.94 -8.22 -8.98
C VAL A 239 18.95 -7.38 -9.77
N TYR A 240 18.64 -7.04 -11.03
CA TYR A 240 19.51 -6.18 -11.85
C TYR A 240 19.79 -4.85 -11.15
N SER A 241 18.80 -4.26 -10.49
CA SER A 241 18.94 -2.98 -9.77
C SER A 241 19.93 -3.01 -8.60
N VAL A 242 20.18 -4.20 -8.03
CA VAL A 242 21.09 -4.39 -6.89
C VAL A 242 22.35 -5.21 -7.23
N ALA A 243 22.46 -5.75 -8.45
CA ALA A 243 23.62 -6.49 -8.92
C ALA A 243 24.72 -5.57 -9.46
N GLY A 244 24.38 -4.37 -9.94
CA GLY A 244 25.32 -3.42 -10.52
C GLY A 244 26.35 -2.89 -9.51
N ARG A 245 27.60 -2.72 -9.94
CA ARG A 245 28.69 -2.16 -9.09
C ARG A 245 28.40 -0.74 -8.59
N SER A 246 27.62 0.04 -9.32
CA SER A 246 27.19 1.40 -8.96
C SER A 246 26.02 1.43 -7.97
N SER A 247 25.41 0.28 -7.66
CA SER A 247 24.29 0.21 -6.72
C SER A 247 24.77 0.38 -5.28
N GLU A 248 24.13 1.30 -4.55
CA GLU A 248 24.39 1.46 -3.11
C GLU A 248 24.11 0.17 -2.33
N LEU A 249 23.07 -0.60 -2.77
CA LEU A 249 22.65 -1.86 -2.16
C LEU A 249 23.19 -3.09 -2.91
N ASN A 250 24.43 -3.03 -3.39
CA ASN A 250 25.03 -4.11 -4.16
C ASN A 250 25.09 -5.43 -3.36
N ILE A 251 24.45 -6.48 -3.90
CA ILE A 251 24.40 -7.81 -3.29
C ILE A 251 25.55 -8.72 -3.70
N MET A 252 26.34 -8.35 -4.72
CA MET A 252 27.46 -9.17 -5.23
C MET A 252 28.70 -9.11 -4.31
N THR A 253 28.68 -8.30 -3.26
CA THR A 253 29.76 -8.25 -2.27
C THR A 253 29.80 -9.53 -1.44
N ALA A 254 30.98 -10.11 -1.16
CA ALA A 254 31.13 -11.42 -0.48
C ALA A 254 30.59 -11.42 0.96
N ALA A 255 30.74 -10.30 1.69
CA ALA A 255 30.33 -10.20 3.08
C ALA A 255 28.82 -10.03 3.26
N GLY A 256 28.27 -10.49 4.40
CA GLY A 256 26.93 -10.12 4.87
C GLY A 256 25.81 -11.13 4.60
N TRP A 257 26.12 -12.35 4.16
CA TRP A 257 25.15 -13.44 4.03
C TRP A 257 24.85 -14.18 5.34
N LYS A 258 25.60 -13.89 6.41
CA LYS A 258 25.37 -14.48 7.73
C LYS A 258 24.24 -13.77 8.45
N PHE A 259 23.40 -14.53 9.15
CA PHE A 259 22.32 -13.97 9.98
C PHE A 259 22.90 -13.23 11.18
N ASP A 260 22.48 -11.97 11.35
CA ASP A 260 22.72 -11.17 12.53
C ASP A 260 21.46 -11.10 13.39
N LYS A 261 21.57 -11.57 14.63
CA LYS A 261 20.45 -11.63 15.58
C LYS A 261 19.80 -10.27 15.82
N LYS A 262 20.57 -9.18 15.76
CA LYS A 262 20.07 -7.82 15.94
C LYS A 262 19.18 -7.40 14.75
N THR A 263 19.64 -7.64 13.54
CA THR A 263 18.90 -7.36 12.30
C THR A 263 17.61 -8.19 12.22
N LEU A 264 17.68 -9.50 12.56
CA LEU A 264 16.52 -10.38 12.58
C LEU A 264 15.47 -9.93 13.61
N ARG A 265 15.92 -9.54 14.81
CA ARG A 265 15.03 -8.99 15.84
C ARG A 265 14.38 -7.69 15.37
N GLY A 266 15.12 -6.83 14.64
CA GLY A 266 14.59 -5.62 14.03
C GLY A 266 13.46 -5.93 13.03
N PHE A 267 13.68 -6.88 12.10
CA PHE A 267 12.65 -7.33 11.17
C PHE A 267 11.42 -7.88 11.89
N ALA A 268 11.61 -8.73 12.90
CA ALA A 268 10.51 -9.29 13.68
C ALA A 268 9.73 -8.21 14.44
N ASN A 269 10.41 -7.25 15.07
CA ASN A 269 9.78 -6.18 15.84
C ASN A 269 8.91 -5.26 14.97
N VAL A 270 9.42 -4.83 13.82
CA VAL A 270 8.68 -3.95 12.90
C VAL A 270 7.66 -4.75 12.10
N GLY A 271 8.03 -5.93 11.61
CA GLY A 271 7.19 -6.79 10.79
C GLY A 271 6.01 -7.36 11.56
N SER A 272 6.17 -7.75 12.83
CA SER A 272 5.03 -8.24 13.64
C SER A 272 3.94 -7.19 13.80
N GLY A 273 4.32 -5.94 14.06
CA GLY A 273 3.36 -4.84 14.09
C GLY A 273 2.65 -4.66 12.75
N ALA A 274 3.41 -4.64 11.65
CA ALA A 274 2.83 -4.51 10.32
C ALA A 274 1.92 -5.70 9.94
N LEU A 275 2.26 -6.93 10.38
CA LEU A 275 1.42 -8.11 10.15
C LEU A 275 0.08 -7.99 10.89
N VAL A 276 0.12 -7.62 12.17
CA VAL A 276 -1.09 -7.39 12.96
C VAL A 276 -1.96 -6.30 12.31
N GLU A 277 -1.36 -5.18 11.89
CA GLU A 277 -2.06 -4.12 11.16
C GLU A 277 -2.77 -4.67 9.90
N GLN A 278 -2.07 -5.46 9.06
CA GLN A 278 -2.62 -6.03 7.84
C GLN A 278 -3.79 -6.99 8.11
N LEU A 279 -3.67 -7.86 9.11
CA LEU A 279 -4.73 -8.81 9.48
C LEU A 279 -5.99 -8.08 9.96
N PHE A 280 -5.83 -7.08 10.84
CA PHE A 280 -6.98 -6.29 11.32
C PHE A 280 -7.58 -5.42 10.23
N MET A 281 -6.79 -4.90 9.30
CA MET A 281 -7.32 -4.24 8.11
C MET A 281 -8.23 -5.18 7.31
N ARG A 282 -7.81 -6.42 7.05
CA ARG A 282 -8.62 -7.41 6.31
C ARG A 282 -9.89 -7.78 7.05
N PHE A 283 -9.77 -8.07 8.35
CA PHE A 283 -10.91 -8.39 9.20
C PHE A 283 -11.92 -7.22 9.23
N GLY A 284 -11.45 -6.01 9.46
CA GLY A 284 -12.30 -4.82 9.50
C GLY A 284 -13.02 -4.55 8.18
N PHE A 285 -12.33 -4.69 7.03
CA PHE A 285 -12.97 -4.58 5.71
C PHE A 285 -14.02 -5.68 5.49
N PHE A 286 -13.73 -6.91 5.87
CA PHE A 286 -14.69 -8.02 5.76
C PHE A 286 -15.96 -7.76 6.58
N MET A 287 -15.80 -7.37 7.85
CA MET A 287 -16.93 -7.04 8.72
C MET A 287 -17.72 -5.84 8.20
N PHE A 288 -17.04 -4.83 7.67
CA PHE A 288 -17.66 -3.65 7.09
C PHE A 288 -18.56 -4.00 5.89
N VAL A 289 -18.06 -4.81 4.96
CA VAL A 289 -18.84 -5.30 3.81
C VAL A 289 -20.03 -6.17 4.26
N ARG A 290 -19.86 -6.98 5.32
CA ARG A 290 -20.96 -7.78 5.88
C ARG A 290 -22.10 -6.91 6.41
N VAL A 291 -21.78 -5.79 7.07
CA VAL A 291 -22.79 -4.84 7.55
C VAL A 291 -23.52 -4.21 6.35
N VAL A 292 -22.80 -3.83 5.28
CA VAL A 292 -23.42 -3.30 4.05
C VAL A 292 -24.33 -4.32 3.40
N ALA A 293 -23.89 -5.57 3.30
CA ALA A 293 -24.67 -6.65 2.69
C ALA A 293 -26.02 -6.88 3.39
N GLY A 294 -26.09 -6.67 4.71
CA GLY A 294 -27.31 -6.74 5.49
C GLY A 294 -28.36 -5.66 5.15
N LEU A 295 -27.99 -4.60 4.42
CA LEU A 295 -28.90 -3.57 3.91
C LEU A 295 -29.52 -3.92 2.54
N GLY A 296 -29.13 -5.05 1.94
CA GLY A 296 -29.62 -5.53 0.67
C GLY A 296 -28.70 -5.27 -0.50
N THR A 297 -29.07 -5.86 -1.65
CA THR A 297 -28.24 -5.90 -2.85
C THR A 297 -27.95 -4.51 -3.43
N MET A 298 -28.95 -3.62 -3.46
CA MET A 298 -28.79 -2.27 -3.98
C MET A 298 -27.73 -1.47 -3.19
N ALA A 299 -27.79 -1.54 -1.86
CA ALA A 299 -26.79 -0.89 -0.99
C ALA A 299 -25.37 -1.44 -1.22
N LEU A 300 -25.26 -2.76 -1.45
CA LEU A 300 -23.98 -3.41 -1.72
C LEU A 300 -23.40 -2.95 -3.08
N VAL A 301 -24.21 -2.84 -4.12
CA VAL A 301 -23.78 -2.35 -5.43
C VAL A 301 -23.29 -0.90 -5.35
N ILE A 302 -24.07 -0.02 -4.72
CA ILE A 302 -23.68 1.39 -4.53
C ILE A 302 -22.38 1.50 -3.76
N HIS A 303 -22.26 0.73 -2.66
CA HIS A 303 -21.04 0.67 -1.85
C HIS A 303 -19.82 0.24 -2.67
N GLN A 304 -19.97 -0.82 -3.48
CA GLN A 304 -18.86 -1.36 -4.28
C GLN A 304 -18.37 -0.35 -5.34
N ILE A 305 -19.29 0.35 -6.01
CA ILE A 305 -18.95 1.41 -6.96
C ILE A 305 -18.18 2.52 -6.25
N CYS A 306 -18.69 3.00 -5.11
CA CYS A 306 -18.01 4.04 -4.35
C CYS A 306 -16.64 3.58 -3.82
N MET A 307 -16.48 2.32 -3.41
CA MET A 307 -15.19 1.77 -2.96
C MET A 307 -14.16 1.70 -4.09
N ASN A 308 -14.56 1.48 -5.35
CA ASN A 308 -13.64 1.58 -6.49
C ASN A 308 -13.08 3.01 -6.63
N ILE A 309 -13.91 4.03 -6.39
CA ILE A 309 -13.47 5.44 -6.39
C ILE A 309 -12.55 5.73 -5.19
N VAL A 310 -12.84 5.16 -4.00
CA VAL A 310 -11.98 5.25 -2.82
C VAL A 310 -10.57 4.72 -3.08
N MET A 311 -10.43 3.66 -3.91
CA MET A 311 -9.11 3.08 -4.23
C MET A 311 -8.15 4.09 -4.87
N LEU A 312 -8.66 5.09 -5.59
CA LEU A 312 -7.81 6.17 -6.13
C LEU A 312 -7.17 6.98 -4.99
N SER A 313 -7.95 7.37 -3.97
CA SER A 313 -7.41 8.11 -2.83
C SER A 313 -6.47 7.25 -1.97
N PHE A 314 -6.72 5.94 -1.87
CA PHE A 314 -5.79 5.01 -1.22
C PHE A 314 -4.44 4.95 -1.93
N GLY A 315 -4.41 4.89 -3.26
CA GLY A 315 -3.17 4.86 -4.03
C GLY A 315 -2.30 6.10 -3.77
N PHE A 316 -2.90 7.29 -3.76
CA PHE A 316 -2.21 8.53 -3.42
C PHE A 316 -1.71 8.54 -1.96
N ALA A 317 -2.54 8.10 -1.03
CA ALA A 317 -2.21 8.04 0.39
C ALA A 317 -1.03 7.09 0.68
N GLU A 318 -1.06 5.91 0.07
CA GLU A 318 -0.03 4.87 0.23
C GLU A 318 1.32 5.33 -0.32
N GLY A 319 1.36 5.92 -1.52
CA GLY A 319 2.58 6.42 -2.11
C GLY A 319 3.25 7.52 -1.26
N LEU A 320 2.46 8.46 -0.72
CA LEU A 320 2.94 9.46 0.21
C LEU A 320 3.41 8.84 1.53
N GLY A 321 2.71 7.82 2.04
CA GLY A 321 3.09 7.07 3.23
C GLY A 321 4.44 6.36 3.08
N ILE A 322 4.70 5.74 1.91
CA ILE A 322 5.99 5.10 1.58
C ILE A 322 7.11 6.15 1.58
N ALA A 323 6.92 7.29 0.93
CA ALA A 323 7.91 8.36 0.89
C ALA A 323 8.18 8.93 2.29
N SER A 324 7.14 9.14 3.09
CA SER A 324 7.22 9.62 4.47
C SER A 324 8.05 8.66 5.33
N GLY A 325 7.75 7.36 5.28
CA GLY A 325 8.47 6.35 6.06
C GLY A 325 9.95 6.27 5.70
N SER A 326 10.29 6.28 4.42
CA SER A 326 11.67 6.25 3.96
C SER A 326 12.46 7.49 4.39
N LEU A 327 11.88 8.70 4.21
CA LEU A 327 12.54 9.95 4.58
C LEU A 327 12.74 10.07 6.09
N VAL A 328 11.73 9.72 6.88
CA VAL A 328 11.80 9.72 8.34
C VAL A 328 12.85 8.72 8.83
N GLY A 329 12.84 7.48 8.33
CA GLY A 329 13.81 6.46 8.69
C GLY A 329 15.25 6.88 8.39
N GLN A 330 15.51 7.45 7.21
CA GLN A 330 16.83 7.94 6.82
C GLN A 330 17.31 9.08 7.74
N ASN A 331 16.46 10.04 8.09
CA ASN A 331 16.87 11.16 8.94
C ASN A 331 17.06 10.75 10.40
N LEU A 332 16.29 9.77 10.90
CA LEU A 332 16.57 9.18 12.22
C LEU A 332 17.93 8.44 12.24
N GLY A 333 18.25 7.70 11.19
CA GLY A 333 19.57 7.09 11.04
C GLY A 333 20.70 8.12 11.01
N ALA A 334 20.47 9.25 10.34
CA ALA A 334 21.42 10.37 10.31
C ALA A 334 21.51 11.15 11.65
N LYS A 335 20.85 10.67 12.71
CA LYS A 335 20.76 11.35 14.03
C LYS A 335 20.19 12.78 13.93
N ARG A 336 19.27 13.01 12.96
CA ARG A 336 18.59 14.28 12.72
C ARG A 336 17.07 14.13 12.96
N PRO A 337 16.64 13.99 14.24
CA PRO A 337 15.22 13.86 14.58
C PRO A 337 14.40 15.11 14.20
N ASP A 338 15.01 16.28 14.20
CA ASP A 338 14.46 17.53 13.67
C ASP A 338 14.04 17.38 12.20
N MET A 339 14.94 16.91 11.35
CA MET A 339 14.67 16.68 9.93
C MET A 339 13.66 15.56 9.70
N ALA A 340 13.67 14.51 10.52
CA ALA A 340 12.67 13.45 10.48
C ALA A 340 11.26 14.00 10.74
N MET A 341 11.10 14.87 11.77
CA MET A 341 9.85 15.58 12.06
C MET A 341 9.42 16.48 10.89
N ILE A 342 10.35 17.24 10.32
CA ILE A 342 10.08 18.13 9.19
C ILE A 342 9.59 17.32 7.98
N TYR A 343 10.26 16.24 7.60
CA TYR A 343 9.84 15.42 6.46
C TYR A 343 8.47 14.78 6.65
N GLY A 344 8.14 14.30 7.86
CA GLY A 344 6.80 13.80 8.17
C GLY A 344 5.72 14.88 7.99
N LYS A 345 5.97 16.10 8.51
CA LYS A 345 5.07 17.24 8.35
C LYS A 345 4.97 17.72 6.90
N VAL A 346 6.06 17.72 6.14
CA VAL A 346 6.07 18.08 4.71
C VAL A 346 5.26 17.08 3.89
N CYS A 347 5.43 15.76 4.13
CA CYS A 347 4.59 14.74 3.48
C CYS A 347 3.11 14.96 3.80
N GLN A 348 2.75 15.26 5.06
CA GLN A 348 1.37 15.56 5.44
C GLN A 348 0.84 16.81 4.74
N ARG A 349 1.62 17.88 4.61
CA ARG A 349 1.20 19.10 3.91
C ARG A 349 0.98 18.86 2.41
N ILE A 350 1.88 18.13 1.76
CA ILE A 350 1.68 17.70 0.38
C ILE A 350 0.41 16.87 0.28
N GLY A 351 0.18 15.96 1.23
CA GLY A 351 -1.03 15.16 1.32
C GLY A 351 -2.29 16.00 1.47
N LEU A 352 -2.28 17.02 2.32
CA LEU A 352 -3.41 17.95 2.49
C LEU A 352 -3.70 18.74 1.21
N THR A 353 -2.67 19.23 0.51
CA THR A 353 -2.85 19.90 -0.78
C THR A 353 -3.49 18.96 -1.80
N LEU A 354 -3.01 17.72 -1.87
CA LEU A 354 -3.57 16.70 -2.75
C LEU A 354 -5.01 16.34 -2.35
N SER A 355 -5.30 16.20 -1.05
CA SER A 355 -6.65 15.95 -0.55
C SER A 355 -7.61 17.06 -0.97
N THR A 356 -7.17 18.33 -0.91
CA THR A 356 -7.97 19.46 -1.36
C THR A 356 -8.32 19.32 -2.84
N ILE A 357 -7.34 19.05 -3.69
CA ILE A 357 -7.57 18.85 -5.13
C ILE A 357 -8.55 17.69 -5.38
N MET A 358 -8.32 16.54 -4.73
CA MET A 358 -9.19 15.37 -4.87
C MET A 358 -10.61 15.64 -4.37
N SER A 359 -10.75 16.37 -3.25
CA SER A 359 -12.07 16.73 -2.74
C SER A 359 -12.84 17.63 -3.71
N PHE A 360 -12.18 18.57 -4.36
CA PHE A 360 -12.82 19.35 -5.44
C PHE A 360 -13.29 18.44 -6.58
N VAL A 361 -12.45 17.49 -7.03
CA VAL A 361 -12.82 16.53 -8.07
C VAL A 361 -14.01 15.68 -7.62
N PHE A 362 -14.03 15.22 -6.38
CA PHE A 362 -15.14 14.41 -5.83
C PHE A 362 -16.42 15.22 -5.67
N ILE A 363 -16.37 16.45 -5.19
CA ILE A 363 -17.54 17.30 -4.99
C ILE A 363 -18.18 17.66 -6.35
N PHE A 364 -17.40 18.17 -7.29
CA PHE A 364 -17.93 18.64 -8.58
C PHE A 364 -18.14 17.51 -9.59
N GLY A 365 -17.30 16.47 -9.55
CA GLY A 365 -17.37 15.31 -10.45
C GLY A 365 -18.25 14.15 -9.96
N ARG A 366 -18.87 14.23 -8.79
CA ARG A 366 -19.54 13.11 -8.09
C ARG A 366 -20.46 12.27 -8.97
N ARG A 367 -21.37 12.90 -9.73
CA ARG A 367 -22.29 12.18 -10.64
C ARG A 367 -21.55 11.57 -11.83
N GLY A 368 -20.61 12.31 -12.42
CA GLY A 368 -19.81 11.84 -13.55
C GLY A 368 -18.95 10.63 -13.18
N LEU A 369 -18.34 10.62 -11.99
CA LEU A 369 -17.55 9.50 -11.52
C LEU A 369 -18.35 8.20 -11.36
N ILE A 370 -19.60 8.30 -10.89
CA ILE A 370 -20.46 7.12 -10.74
C ILE A 370 -20.99 6.68 -12.10
N ARG A 371 -21.31 7.62 -13.01
CA ARG A 371 -21.73 7.31 -14.39
C ARG A 371 -20.71 6.50 -15.19
N LEU A 372 -19.46 6.49 -14.80
CA LEU A 372 -18.45 5.60 -15.40
C LEU A 372 -18.72 4.11 -15.13
N PHE A 373 -19.53 3.79 -14.10
CA PHE A 373 -19.80 2.42 -13.67
C PHE A 373 -21.25 1.98 -13.95
N THR A 374 -22.20 2.90 -14.01
CA THR A 374 -23.64 2.59 -14.20
C THR A 374 -24.38 3.74 -14.86
N SER A 375 -25.46 3.41 -15.56
CA SER A 375 -26.41 4.37 -16.10
C SER A 375 -27.71 4.50 -15.27
N GLU A 376 -27.85 3.71 -14.19
CA GLU A 376 -29.02 3.74 -13.32
C GLU A 376 -29.03 4.99 -12.44
N GLU A 377 -30.03 5.88 -12.67
CA GLU A 377 -30.08 7.19 -12.01
C GLU A 377 -30.28 7.07 -10.50
N GLU A 378 -30.94 6.03 -10.01
CA GLU A 378 -31.12 5.76 -8.57
C GLU A 378 -29.77 5.50 -7.90
N ILE A 379 -28.90 4.66 -8.50
CA ILE A 379 -27.55 4.38 -8.03
C ILE A 379 -26.69 5.64 -8.10
N ILE A 380 -26.82 6.43 -9.19
CA ILE A 380 -26.06 7.68 -9.36
C ILE A 380 -26.45 8.69 -8.28
N ALA A 381 -27.74 8.85 -8.00
CA ALA A 381 -28.22 9.77 -6.98
C ALA A 381 -27.72 9.38 -5.60
N ALA A 382 -27.98 8.15 -5.16
CA ALA A 382 -27.57 7.65 -3.83
C ALA A 382 -26.03 7.65 -3.67
N GLY A 383 -25.31 7.14 -4.65
CA GLY A 383 -23.84 7.10 -4.61
C GLY A 383 -23.21 8.50 -4.60
N SER A 384 -23.83 9.49 -5.23
CA SER A 384 -23.31 10.87 -5.25
C SER A 384 -23.25 11.50 -3.85
N TYR A 385 -24.15 11.13 -2.93
CA TYR A 385 -24.07 11.56 -1.53
C TYR A 385 -22.89 10.90 -0.80
N LEU A 386 -22.61 9.62 -1.10
CA LEU A 386 -21.46 8.92 -0.50
C LEU A 386 -20.13 9.53 -0.97
N ILE A 387 -20.05 9.98 -2.23
CA ILE A 387 -18.86 10.66 -2.74
C ILE A 387 -18.62 12.01 -2.05
N LEU A 388 -19.68 12.72 -1.60
CA LEU A 388 -19.50 13.92 -0.77
C LEU A 388 -18.87 13.58 0.60
N ILE A 389 -19.31 12.48 1.22
CA ILE A 389 -18.69 12.00 2.47
C ILE A 389 -17.23 11.60 2.19
N LEU A 390 -16.96 10.94 1.06
CA LEU A 390 -15.60 10.59 0.64
C LEU A 390 -14.70 11.82 0.48
N ALA A 391 -15.22 12.92 -0.06
CA ALA A 391 -14.47 14.17 -0.18
C ALA A 391 -13.91 14.64 1.18
N VAL A 392 -14.69 14.48 2.26
CA VAL A 392 -14.25 14.78 3.63
C VAL A 392 -13.30 13.71 4.16
N ILE A 393 -13.62 12.43 3.95
CA ILE A 393 -12.79 11.28 4.37
C ILE A 393 -11.36 11.42 3.83
N THR A 394 -11.20 11.89 2.59
CA THR A 394 -9.91 11.98 1.90
C THR A 394 -8.88 12.82 2.67
N PHE A 395 -9.31 13.89 3.35
CA PHE A 395 -8.42 14.70 4.20
C PHE A 395 -7.82 13.90 5.36
N ALA A 396 -8.67 13.19 6.09
CA ALA A 396 -8.24 12.37 7.21
C ALA A 396 -7.40 11.17 6.71
N GLN A 397 -7.83 10.54 5.63
CA GLN A 397 -7.19 9.35 5.05
C GLN A 397 -5.77 9.63 4.58
N ILE A 398 -5.55 10.61 3.71
CA ILE A 398 -4.21 10.88 3.16
C ILE A 398 -3.28 11.36 4.28
N SER A 399 -3.76 12.24 5.18
CA SER A 399 -2.97 12.72 6.31
C SER A 399 -2.55 11.59 7.25
N GLN A 400 -3.48 10.67 7.59
CA GLN A 400 -3.16 9.55 8.47
C GLN A 400 -2.15 8.59 7.84
N PHE A 401 -2.24 8.33 6.50
CA PHE A 401 -1.27 7.49 5.81
C PHE A 401 0.15 8.10 5.83
N CYS A 402 0.28 9.41 5.63
CA CYS A 402 1.56 10.12 5.75
C CYS A 402 2.17 9.95 7.15
N ILE A 403 1.37 10.13 8.20
CA ILE A 403 1.84 10.04 9.58
C ILE A 403 2.10 8.60 10.00
N SER A 404 1.21 7.65 9.67
CA SER A 404 1.45 6.23 9.96
C SER A 404 2.66 5.68 9.20
N GLY A 405 2.88 6.17 7.97
CA GLY A 405 4.09 5.89 7.20
C GLY A 405 5.35 6.37 7.92
N ALA A 406 5.35 7.61 8.43
CA ALA A 406 6.42 8.17 9.24
C ALA A 406 6.73 7.30 10.48
N LEU A 407 5.68 6.91 11.23
CA LEU A 407 5.81 6.06 12.42
C LEU A 407 6.38 4.66 12.06
N ARG A 408 5.89 4.04 10.97
CA ARG A 408 6.43 2.75 10.48
C ARG A 408 7.90 2.88 10.07
N GLY A 409 8.26 3.95 9.37
CA GLY A 409 9.66 4.23 8.99
C GLY A 409 10.58 4.49 10.18
N ALA A 410 10.04 5.01 11.27
CA ALA A 410 10.75 5.15 12.54
C ALA A 410 10.89 3.83 13.32
N GLY A 411 10.14 2.78 12.96
CA GLY A 411 10.09 1.49 13.65
C GLY A 411 8.94 1.34 14.65
N ASP A 412 8.07 2.34 14.80
CA ASP A 412 6.94 2.35 15.75
C ASP A 412 5.68 1.65 15.18
N SER A 413 5.89 0.55 14.45
CA SER A 413 4.83 -0.22 13.77
C SER A 413 3.85 -0.84 14.76
N LYS A 414 4.28 -1.18 15.98
CA LYS A 414 3.39 -1.75 17.01
C LYS A 414 2.31 -0.77 17.44
N TYR A 415 2.65 0.51 17.56
CA TYR A 415 1.67 1.54 17.88
C TYR A 415 0.66 1.71 16.73
N VAL A 416 1.14 1.76 15.48
CA VAL A 416 0.27 1.85 14.30
C VAL A 416 -0.67 0.65 14.22
N ALA A 417 -0.18 -0.56 14.54
CA ALA A 417 -0.98 -1.77 14.61
C ALA A 417 -2.06 -1.71 15.70
N LEU A 418 -1.72 -1.21 16.90
CA LEU A 418 -2.69 -1.02 17.98
C LEU A 418 -3.80 -0.05 17.57
N VAL A 419 -3.43 1.06 16.95
CA VAL A 419 -4.41 2.03 16.44
C VAL A 419 -5.31 1.38 15.38
N ALA A 420 -4.73 0.59 14.44
CA ALA A 420 -5.51 -0.12 13.43
C ALA A 420 -6.45 -1.17 14.03
N LEU A 421 -5.99 -1.93 15.03
CA LEU A 421 -6.83 -2.88 15.79
C LEU A 421 -8.07 -2.18 16.35
N VAL A 422 -7.85 -1.08 17.07
CA VAL A 422 -8.95 -0.37 17.75
C VAL A 422 -9.89 0.27 16.73
N THR A 423 -9.34 0.94 15.71
CA THR A 423 -10.15 1.74 14.78
C THR A 423 -10.77 0.88 13.67
N ILE A 424 -9.96 0.15 12.90
CA ILE A 424 -10.47 -0.65 11.78
C ILE A 424 -11.08 -1.96 12.26
N GLY A 425 -10.44 -2.60 13.23
CA GLY A 425 -10.86 -3.93 13.70
C GLY A 425 -12.14 -3.89 14.55
N LEU A 426 -12.30 -2.88 15.39
CA LEU A 426 -13.40 -2.81 16.35
C LEU A 426 -14.35 -1.64 16.09
N LEU A 427 -13.81 -0.42 16.05
CA LEU A 427 -14.63 0.79 16.01
C LEU A 427 -15.43 0.91 14.70
N ARG A 428 -14.77 0.70 13.56
CA ARG A 428 -15.42 0.83 12.25
C ARG A 428 -16.60 -0.12 12.06
N PRO A 429 -16.48 -1.45 12.27
CA PRO A 429 -17.62 -2.37 12.15
C PRO A 429 -18.71 -2.07 13.18
N GLY A 430 -18.33 -1.76 14.42
CA GLY A 430 -19.27 -1.45 15.51
C GLY A 430 -20.09 -0.19 15.22
N LEU A 431 -19.43 0.90 14.84
CA LEU A 431 -20.11 2.15 14.46
C LEU A 431 -20.93 1.98 13.18
N ALA A 432 -20.43 1.22 12.20
CA ALA A 432 -21.16 0.95 10.97
C ALA A 432 -22.50 0.23 11.29
N TRP A 433 -22.46 -0.76 12.18
CA TRP A 433 -23.67 -1.44 12.61
C TRP A 433 -24.63 -0.51 13.38
N VAL A 434 -24.12 0.25 14.35
CA VAL A 434 -24.91 1.19 15.16
C VAL A 434 -25.59 2.25 14.29
N PHE A 435 -24.84 2.88 13.38
CA PHE A 435 -25.38 3.93 12.54
C PHE A 435 -26.33 3.41 11.47
N ALA A 436 -26.06 2.20 10.93
CA ALA A 436 -26.90 1.62 9.90
C ALA A 436 -28.25 1.15 10.41
N TYR A 437 -28.27 0.42 11.53
CA TYR A 437 -29.47 -0.27 12.04
C TYR A 437 -30.16 0.47 13.19
N PRO A 438 -29.58 0.62 14.39
CA PRO A 438 -30.26 1.29 15.50
C PRO A 438 -30.62 2.75 15.22
N MET A 439 -29.72 3.48 14.51
CA MET A 439 -29.97 4.89 14.15
C MET A 439 -30.72 5.05 12.84
N GLY A 440 -30.95 3.99 12.09
CA GLY A 440 -31.73 4.02 10.84
C GLY A 440 -31.10 4.78 9.67
N LEU A 441 -29.80 5.13 9.76
CA LEU A 441 -29.11 5.91 8.72
C LEU A 441 -28.72 5.07 7.49
N GLY A 442 -28.90 3.75 7.54
CA GLY A 442 -28.61 2.85 6.42
C GLY A 442 -27.18 2.98 5.89
N LEU A 443 -27.05 3.02 4.56
CA LEU A 443 -25.75 3.08 3.89
C LEU A 443 -24.98 4.38 4.20
N ILE A 444 -25.66 5.50 4.37
CA ILE A 444 -25.03 6.78 4.74
C ILE A 444 -24.38 6.67 6.11
N GLY A 445 -25.04 6.03 7.08
CA GLY A 445 -24.49 5.78 8.42
C GLY A 445 -23.21 4.96 8.38
N ILE A 446 -23.13 3.94 7.52
CA ILE A 446 -21.94 3.13 7.32
C ILE A 446 -20.75 4.00 6.84
N TRP A 447 -20.98 4.92 5.91
CA TRP A 447 -19.95 5.83 5.43
C TRP A 447 -19.54 6.89 6.46
N PHE A 448 -20.45 7.32 7.32
CA PHE A 448 -20.09 8.13 8.49
C PHE A 448 -19.21 7.37 9.47
N ALA A 449 -19.44 6.07 9.70
CA ALA A 449 -18.55 5.24 10.51
C ALA A 449 -17.14 5.16 9.89
N PHE A 450 -17.03 5.11 8.56
CA PHE A 450 -15.75 5.19 7.85
C PHE A 450 -15.06 6.55 8.06
N LEU A 451 -15.79 7.66 8.01
CA LEU A 451 -15.26 8.99 8.31
C LEU A 451 -14.72 9.09 9.74
N VAL A 452 -15.51 8.64 10.71
CA VAL A 452 -15.14 8.67 12.15
C VAL A 452 -13.88 7.83 12.40
N ASP A 453 -13.80 6.61 11.82
CA ASP A 453 -12.60 5.78 11.92
C ASP A 453 -11.36 6.48 11.38
N GLN A 454 -11.43 7.08 10.19
CA GLN A 454 -10.29 7.78 9.59
C GLN A 454 -9.86 8.99 10.42
N ALA A 455 -10.83 9.73 10.97
CA ALA A 455 -10.57 10.90 11.82
C ALA A 455 -9.89 10.48 13.14
N ILE A 456 -10.42 9.46 13.83
CA ILE A 456 -9.83 8.97 15.09
C ILE A 456 -8.43 8.41 14.84
N ARG A 457 -8.23 7.67 13.75
CA ARG A 457 -6.92 7.14 13.39
C ARG A 457 -5.91 8.25 13.11
N LEU A 458 -6.34 9.31 12.41
CA LEU A 458 -5.49 10.49 12.22
C LEU A 458 -5.13 11.13 13.55
N ILE A 459 -6.11 11.34 14.43
CA ILE A 459 -5.89 11.98 15.75
C ILE A 459 -4.89 11.16 16.58
N LEU A 460 -5.09 9.85 16.70
CA LEU A 460 -4.22 8.98 17.49
C LEU A 460 -2.80 8.92 16.92
N ASN A 461 -2.65 8.71 15.61
CA ASN A 461 -1.34 8.68 14.96
C ASN A 461 -0.64 10.05 15.03
N TYR A 462 -1.37 11.15 14.84
CA TYR A 462 -0.82 12.49 14.93
C TYR A 462 -0.40 12.84 16.35
N ALA A 463 -1.20 12.49 17.36
CA ALA A 463 -0.84 12.66 18.76
C ALA A 463 0.48 11.93 19.09
N ARG A 464 0.62 10.67 18.65
CA ARG A 464 1.88 9.92 18.81
C ARG A 464 3.04 10.61 18.09
N PHE A 465 2.82 11.07 16.87
CA PHE A 465 3.82 11.77 16.08
C PHE A 465 4.24 13.10 16.75
N ALA A 466 3.28 13.88 17.25
CA ALA A 466 3.54 15.16 17.89
C ALA A 466 4.33 15.04 19.21
N THR A 467 4.14 13.95 19.96
CA THR A 467 4.88 13.71 21.21
C THR A 467 6.38 13.44 21.00
N GLY A 468 6.81 13.09 19.79
CA GLY A 468 8.20 12.72 19.50
C GLY A 468 8.68 11.39 20.09
N LYS A 469 7.85 10.65 20.82
CA LYS A 469 8.23 9.37 21.46
C LYS A 469 8.75 8.32 20.48
N TRP A 470 8.29 8.36 19.22
CA TRP A 470 8.73 7.50 18.13
C TRP A 470 10.20 7.71 17.72
N MET A 471 10.80 8.88 18.02
CA MET A 471 12.19 9.19 17.68
C MET A 471 13.19 8.33 18.44
N HIS A 472 12.78 7.81 19.60
CA HIS A 472 13.62 7.02 20.51
C HIS A 472 13.43 5.51 20.35
N VAL A 473 12.63 5.06 19.39
CA VAL A 473 12.42 3.64 19.10
C VAL A 473 13.72 3.05 18.54
N ARG A 474 14.22 1.99 19.20
CA ARG A 474 15.41 1.25 18.76
C ARG A 474 14.99 0.14 17.80
N LEU A 475 15.69 0.06 16.67
CA LEU A 475 15.56 -1.01 15.67
C LEU A 475 16.64 -2.06 15.83
#